data_94626af2cafdc5e3f5c8dbb7a34989e6
#
_entry.id   94626af2cafdc5e3f5c8dbb7a34989e6
#
_cell.length_a   1.000
_cell.length_b   1.000
_cell.length_c   1.000
_cell.angle_alpha   90.00
_cell.angle_beta   90.00
_cell.angle_gamma   90.00
#
_symmetry.space_group_name_H-M   'P 1'
#
loop_
_entity.id
_entity.type
_entity.pdbx_description
1 polymer ?
#
loop_
_entity_poly.entity_id
_entity_poly.type
_entity_poly.pdbx_seq_one_letter_code
_entity_poly.pdbx_strand_id
1 'polypeptide(L)'
;EKAASARMREIALRSKLGETSAEWKRSLENNPVEITAEHIQQVITAMTGIPAERVSSGEMARLQTLRDHLARRVVGQQEAVEKISRTIRRSRAGLKDENRPIGVFLFVGPTGVGKTLLAKEVSKWLFDEHRGLIRIDMSEYSEKHNVARLIGSPPGYVGYGEGGQLTEAVRRQPYAVVLFDEIEKAHPEVFNAMLQIFDEGHLLSLIHISEPTRPY
;
A
#
# COMPACT_ATOMS: atom_id res chain seq x y z
N GLU A 1 49.36 29.40 -10.39
CA GLU A 1 48.35 29.83 -11.38
C GLU A 1 47.04 29.04 -11.30
N LYS A 2 47.08 27.69 -11.33
CA LYS A 2 45.84 26.85 -11.25
C LYS A 2 45.01 27.06 -9.99
N ALA A 3 45.64 27.24 -8.83
CA ALA A 3 44.95 27.49 -7.57
C ALA A 3 44.27 28.86 -7.51
N ALA A 4 44.91 29.89 -8.08
CA ALA A 4 44.34 31.23 -8.17
C ALA A 4 43.13 31.28 -9.11
N SER A 5 43.21 30.59 -10.25
CA SER A 5 42.07 30.49 -11.17
C SER A 5 40.89 29.71 -10.61
N ALA A 6 41.12 28.66 -9.82
CA ALA A 6 40.12 27.91 -9.15
C ALA A 6 39.41 28.75 -8.07
N ARG A 7 40.14 29.55 -7.32
CA ARG A 7 39.59 30.46 -6.30
C ARG A 7 38.77 31.60 -6.92
N MET A 8 39.19 32.14 -8.04
CA MET A 8 38.39 33.11 -8.78
C MET A 8 37.08 32.51 -9.31
N ARG A 9 37.10 31.26 -9.80
CA ARG A 9 35.89 30.55 -10.19
C ARG A 9 34.95 30.31 -9.01
N GLU A 10 35.50 29.92 -7.87
CA GLU A 10 34.68 29.71 -6.66
C GLU A 10 33.96 31.00 -6.25
N ILE A 11 34.70 32.15 -6.20
CA ILE A 11 34.11 33.45 -5.87
C ILE A 11 33.00 33.84 -6.87
N ALA A 12 33.25 33.67 -8.15
CA ALA A 12 32.27 33.98 -9.19
C ALA A 12 31.02 33.10 -9.07
N LEU A 13 31.17 31.80 -8.78
CA LEU A 13 30.06 30.89 -8.58
C LEU A 13 29.26 31.21 -7.31
N ARG A 14 29.93 31.60 -6.22
CA ARG A 14 29.26 32.04 -5.00
C ARG A 14 28.46 33.34 -5.20
N SER A 15 29.01 34.31 -5.94
CA SER A 15 28.28 35.51 -6.27
C SER A 15 27.03 35.22 -7.10
N LYS A 16 27.18 34.40 -8.14
CA LYS A 16 26.06 33.97 -8.99
C LYS A 16 24.97 33.20 -8.22
N LEU A 17 25.39 32.31 -7.29
CA LEU A 17 24.47 31.61 -6.41
C LEU A 17 23.69 32.59 -5.51
N GLY A 18 24.40 33.60 -4.95
CA GLY A 18 23.77 34.64 -4.13
C GLY A 18 22.74 35.47 -4.91
N GLU A 19 23.08 35.86 -6.11
CA GLU A 19 22.19 36.62 -7.00
C GLU A 19 20.94 35.79 -7.36
N THR A 20 21.13 34.55 -7.82
CA THR A 20 20.03 33.65 -8.19
C THR A 20 19.15 33.32 -6.98
N SER A 21 19.74 33.13 -5.81
CA SER A 21 18.98 32.90 -4.57
C SER A 21 18.17 34.15 -4.13
N ALA A 22 18.73 35.33 -4.32
CA ALA A 22 18.02 36.58 -4.03
C ALA A 22 16.86 36.84 -5.02
N GLU A 23 17.08 36.58 -6.30
CA GLU A 23 16.04 36.64 -7.33
C GLU A 23 14.91 35.66 -7.05
N TRP A 24 15.26 34.41 -6.72
CA TRP A 24 14.29 33.38 -6.36
C TRP A 24 13.44 33.79 -5.13
N LYS A 25 14.07 34.31 -4.08
CA LYS A 25 13.34 34.83 -2.90
C LYS A 25 12.40 35.96 -3.26
N ARG A 26 12.84 36.93 -4.07
CA ARG A 26 11.98 38.03 -4.53
C ARG A 26 10.83 37.53 -5.40
N SER A 27 11.05 36.51 -6.23
CA SER A 27 9.98 35.92 -7.05
C SER A 27 8.92 35.22 -6.20
N LEU A 28 9.33 34.59 -5.09
CA LEU A 28 8.38 33.98 -4.12
C LEU A 28 7.58 35.04 -3.36
N GLU A 29 8.20 36.17 -2.98
CA GLU A 29 7.50 37.25 -2.29
C GLU A 29 6.50 37.96 -3.21
N ASN A 30 6.84 38.13 -4.49
CA ASN A 30 6.00 38.81 -5.47
C ASN A 30 4.91 37.93 -6.08
N ASN A 31 5.09 36.61 -6.08
CA ASN A 31 4.14 35.61 -6.57
C ASN A 31 3.93 34.55 -5.49
N PRO A 32 3.10 34.80 -4.47
CA PRO A 32 2.76 33.78 -3.49
C PRO A 32 2.06 32.62 -4.22
N VAL A 33 2.62 31.43 -4.09
CA VAL A 33 2.01 30.22 -4.66
C VAL A 33 0.74 29.93 -3.86
N GLU A 34 -0.40 30.03 -4.50
CA GLU A 34 -1.67 29.67 -3.89
C GLU A 34 -1.70 28.15 -3.68
N ILE A 35 -1.87 27.72 -2.42
CA ILE A 35 -1.98 26.31 -2.08
C ILE A 35 -3.38 25.83 -2.47
N THR A 36 -3.46 25.05 -3.52
CA THR A 36 -4.71 24.43 -3.98
C THR A 36 -4.92 23.07 -3.33
N ALA A 37 -6.16 22.56 -3.42
CA ALA A 37 -6.48 21.21 -2.98
C ALA A 37 -5.62 20.15 -3.69
N GLU A 38 -5.22 20.40 -4.94
CA GLU A 38 -4.34 19.51 -5.71
C GLU A 38 -2.93 19.41 -5.09
N HIS A 39 -2.37 20.51 -4.61
CA HIS A 39 -1.08 20.51 -3.93
C HIS A 39 -1.12 19.68 -2.64
N ILE A 40 -2.21 19.81 -1.88
CA ILE A 40 -2.44 19.03 -0.66
C ILE A 40 -2.56 17.54 -1.01
N GLN A 41 -3.30 17.20 -2.06
CA GLN A 41 -3.44 15.83 -2.55
C GLN A 41 -2.10 15.21 -2.97
N GLN A 42 -1.24 15.99 -3.65
CA GLN A 42 0.10 15.54 -4.02
C GLN A 42 0.96 15.23 -2.80
N VAL A 43 0.92 16.08 -1.77
CA VAL A 43 1.64 15.84 -0.51
C VAL A 43 1.12 14.60 0.19
N ILE A 44 -0.21 14.42 0.29
CA ILE A 44 -0.82 13.21 0.85
C ILE A 44 -0.37 11.97 0.06
N THR A 45 -0.36 12.06 -1.28
CA THR A 45 0.13 10.97 -2.14
C THR A 45 1.59 10.62 -1.86
N ALA A 46 2.44 11.64 -1.71
CA ALA A 46 3.86 11.42 -1.41
C ALA A 46 4.07 10.77 -0.03
N MET A 47 3.26 11.14 0.96
CA MET A 47 3.36 10.61 2.32
C MET A 47 2.75 9.21 2.47
N THR A 48 1.64 8.95 1.80
CA THR A 48 0.85 7.71 1.98
C THR A 48 1.03 6.71 0.86
N GLY A 49 1.57 7.14 -0.29
CA GLY A 49 1.66 6.33 -1.51
C GLY A 49 0.32 6.14 -2.24
N ILE A 50 -0.75 6.83 -1.79
CA ILE A 50 -2.06 6.80 -2.45
C ILE A 50 -2.05 7.83 -3.58
N PRO A 51 -2.29 7.45 -4.86
CA PRO A 51 -2.38 8.42 -5.95
C PRO A 51 -3.48 9.47 -5.70
N ALA A 52 -3.14 10.74 -5.89
CA ALA A 52 -4.04 11.88 -5.63
C ALA A 52 -5.37 11.80 -6.40
N GLU A 53 -5.32 11.23 -7.61
CA GLU A 53 -6.48 11.02 -8.47
C GLU A 53 -7.55 10.11 -7.85
N ARG A 54 -7.22 9.36 -6.81
CA ARG A 54 -8.13 8.43 -6.12
C ARG A 54 -8.97 9.07 -5.03
N VAL A 55 -8.69 10.33 -4.68
CA VAL A 55 -9.45 11.09 -3.68
C VAL A 55 -10.54 11.94 -4.34
N SER A 56 -10.57 12.02 -5.68
CA SER A 56 -11.47 12.88 -6.44
C SER A 56 -12.72 12.16 -6.97
N SER A 57 -13.72 12.94 -7.36
CA SER A 57 -15.03 12.51 -7.91
C SER A 57 -14.97 11.57 -9.14
N GLY A 58 -13.79 11.38 -9.75
CA GLY A 58 -13.56 10.44 -10.85
C GLY A 58 -13.43 8.97 -10.44
N GLU A 59 -13.26 8.66 -9.14
CA GLU A 59 -13.04 7.29 -8.66
C GLU A 59 -14.22 6.37 -8.98
N MET A 60 -15.44 6.86 -8.86
CA MET A 60 -16.64 6.06 -9.13
C MET A 60 -16.75 5.65 -10.61
N ALA A 61 -16.43 6.55 -11.53
CA ALA A 61 -16.40 6.24 -12.97
C ALA A 61 -15.29 5.22 -13.28
N ARG A 62 -14.13 5.35 -12.66
CA ARG A 62 -13.01 4.40 -12.78
C ARG A 62 -13.40 3.02 -12.24
N LEU A 63 -14.08 2.94 -11.10
CA LEU A 63 -14.55 1.68 -10.51
C LEU A 63 -15.53 0.93 -11.42
N GLN A 64 -16.24 1.62 -12.31
CA GLN A 64 -17.08 0.96 -13.32
C GLN A 64 -16.24 0.18 -14.35
N THR A 65 -15.04 0.64 -14.67
CA THR A 65 -14.15 0.00 -15.64
C THR A 65 -13.34 -1.16 -15.08
N LEU A 66 -13.30 -1.34 -13.75
CA LEU A 66 -12.53 -2.42 -13.07
C LEU A 66 -12.88 -3.80 -13.63
N ARG A 67 -14.17 -4.11 -13.75
CA ARG A 67 -14.64 -5.40 -14.27
C ARG A 67 -14.08 -5.68 -15.66
N ASP A 68 -14.19 -4.71 -16.57
CA ASP A 68 -13.76 -4.86 -17.95
C ASP A 68 -12.23 -4.95 -18.06
N HIS A 69 -11.51 -4.23 -17.22
CA HIS A 69 -10.06 -4.34 -17.13
C HIS A 69 -9.64 -5.75 -16.70
N LEU A 70 -10.23 -6.27 -15.63
CA LEU A 70 -9.93 -7.63 -15.13
C LEU A 70 -10.33 -8.70 -16.13
N ALA A 71 -11.50 -8.57 -16.78
CA ALA A 71 -11.99 -9.54 -17.75
C ALA A 71 -11.11 -9.66 -19.00
N ARG A 72 -10.44 -8.58 -19.41
CA ARG A 72 -9.47 -8.60 -20.52
C ARG A 72 -8.18 -9.35 -20.18
N ARG A 73 -7.77 -9.32 -18.90
CA ARG A 73 -6.51 -9.91 -18.43
C ARG A 73 -6.67 -11.34 -17.93
N VAL A 74 -7.81 -11.65 -17.32
CA VAL A 74 -8.10 -12.94 -16.72
C VAL A 74 -9.25 -13.59 -17.47
N VAL A 75 -8.91 -14.38 -18.47
CA VAL A 75 -9.88 -15.03 -19.36
C VAL A 75 -10.47 -16.26 -18.68
N GLY A 76 -11.80 -16.48 -18.85
CA GLY A 76 -12.47 -17.67 -18.37
C GLY A 76 -12.90 -17.67 -16.90
N GLN A 77 -12.70 -16.55 -16.16
CA GLN A 77 -13.05 -16.42 -14.74
C GLN A 77 -14.06 -15.30 -14.48
N GLN A 78 -15.11 -15.21 -15.31
CA GLN A 78 -16.09 -14.11 -15.26
C GLN A 78 -16.76 -13.96 -13.89
N GLU A 79 -17.13 -15.08 -13.26
CA GLU A 79 -17.80 -15.06 -11.95
C GLU A 79 -16.90 -14.47 -10.85
N ALA A 80 -15.62 -14.88 -10.82
CA ALA A 80 -14.64 -14.35 -9.87
C ALA A 80 -14.41 -12.84 -10.10
N VAL A 81 -14.23 -12.42 -11.35
CA VAL A 81 -14.07 -11.02 -11.74
C VAL A 81 -15.27 -10.18 -11.31
N GLU A 82 -16.49 -10.68 -11.55
CA GLU A 82 -17.71 -9.98 -11.16
C GLU A 82 -17.85 -9.82 -9.65
N LYS A 83 -17.61 -10.90 -8.87
CA LYS A 83 -17.68 -10.88 -7.40
C LYS A 83 -16.68 -9.89 -6.82
N ILE A 84 -15.42 -9.90 -7.27
CA ILE A 84 -14.39 -8.98 -6.82
C ILE A 84 -14.77 -7.54 -7.13
N SER A 85 -15.13 -7.27 -8.39
CA SER A 85 -15.47 -5.92 -8.83
C SER A 85 -16.68 -5.35 -8.06
N ARG A 86 -17.67 -6.18 -7.77
CA ARG A 86 -18.85 -5.81 -6.98
C ARG A 86 -18.46 -5.50 -5.54
N THR A 87 -17.63 -6.31 -4.91
CA THR A 87 -17.21 -6.12 -3.52
C THR A 87 -16.40 -4.84 -3.37
N ILE A 88 -15.45 -4.59 -4.27
CA ILE A 88 -14.65 -3.37 -4.26
C ILE A 88 -15.53 -2.13 -4.45
N ARG A 89 -16.47 -2.16 -5.40
CA ARG A 89 -17.42 -1.05 -5.62
C ARG A 89 -18.27 -0.77 -4.39
N ARG A 90 -18.81 -1.80 -3.75
CA ARG A 90 -19.63 -1.65 -2.52
C ARG A 90 -18.82 -1.03 -1.38
N SER A 91 -17.60 -1.50 -1.17
CA SER A 91 -16.72 -0.97 -0.13
C SER A 91 -16.41 0.52 -0.36
N ARG A 92 -16.11 0.91 -1.61
CA ARG A 92 -15.80 2.30 -1.97
C ARG A 92 -17.02 3.23 -1.98
N ALA A 93 -18.22 2.67 -2.08
CA ALA A 93 -19.48 3.42 -1.94
C ALA A 93 -19.86 3.73 -0.47
N GLY A 94 -18.96 3.47 0.49
CA GLY A 94 -19.21 3.74 1.91
C GLY A 94 -20.10 2.70 2.61
N LEU A 95 -20.44 1.61 1.94
CA LEU A 95 -21.28 0.52 2.49
C LEU A 95 -20.45 -0.52 3.27
N LYS A 96 -19.41 -0.07 3.94
CA LYS A 96 -18.44 -0.91 4.64
C LYS A 96 -18.19 -0.39 6.04
N ASP A 97 -17.87 -1.28 6.98
CA ASP A 97 -17.24 -0.96 8.25
C ASP A 97 -15.80 -0.49 8.01
N GLU A 98 -15.43 0.70 8.51
CA GLU A 98 -14.12 1.31 8.30
C GLU A 98 -12.98 0.46 8.86
N ASN A 99 -13.26 -0.33 9.89
CA ASN A 99 -12.27 -1.17 10.57
C ASN A 99 -11.98 -2.49 9.84
N ARG A 100 -12.76 -2.85 8.81
CA ARG A 100 -12.60 -4.12 8.09
C ARG A 100 -11.86 -3.97 6.76
N PRO A 101 -11.20 -5.02 6.26
CA PRO A 101 -10.62 -5.02 4.92
C PRO A 101 -11.67 -4.70 3.85
N ILE A 102 -11.25 -4.10 2.72
CA ILE A 102 -12.12 -3.80 1.58
C ILE A 102 -12.86 -5.05 1.09
N GLY A 103 -12.21 -6.19 1.13
CA GLY A 103 -12.78 -7.48 0.83
C GLY A 103 -11.78 -8.59 1.10
N VAL A 104 -12.29 -9.73 1.53
CA VAL A 104 -11.54 -10.97 1.71
C VAL A 104 -12.05 -11.97 0.67
N PHE A 105 -11.13 -12.57 -0.08
CA PHE A 105 -11.45 -13.48 -1.16
C PHE A 105 -10.66 -14.78 -1.01
N LEU A 106 -11.33 -15.91 -1.03
CA LEU A 106 -10.73 -17.22 -1.08
C LEU A 106 -10.85 -17.78 -2.51
N PHE A 107 -9.71 -17.99 -3.16
CA PHE A 107 -9.65 -18.59 -4.48
C PHE A 107 -9.38 -20.09 -4.38
N VAL A 108 -10.35 -20.90 -4.71
CA VAL A 108 -10.25 -22.36 -4.70
C VAL A 108 -10.28 -22.87 -6.15
N GLY A 109 -9.40 -23.81 -6.49
CA GLY A 109 -9.35 -24.40 -7.83
C GLY A 109 -7.98 -25.00 -8.15
N PRO A 110 -7.85 -25.76 -9.24
CA PRO A 110 -6.60 -26.39 -9.65
C PRO A 110 -5.52 -25.36 -9.98
N THR A 111 -4.29 -25.81 -10.13
CA THR A 111 -3.16 -24.97 -10.56
C THR A 111 -3.38 -24.44 -11.98
N GLY A 112 -2.84 -23.27 -12.29
CA GLY A 112 -2.89 -22.71 -13.65
C GLY A 112 -4.18 -21.99 -14.04
N VAL A 113 -5.24 -22.00 -13.22
CA VAL A 113 -6.52 -21.34 -13.56
C VAL A 113 -6.53 -19.83 -13.37
N GLY A 114 -5.42 -19.21 -12.97
CA GLY A 114 -5.28 -17.77 -12.89
C GLY A 114 -5.53 -17.15 -11.50
N LYS A 115 -5.56 -17.92 -10.39
CA LYS A 115 -5.78 -17.40 -9.02
C LYS A 115 -4.82 -16.27 -8.66
N THR A 116 -3.53 -16.53 -8.73
CA THR A 116 -2.47 -15.55 -8.43
C THR A 116 -2.43 -14.40 -9.45
N LEU A 117 -2.74 -14.68 -10.73
CA LEU A 117 -2.83 -13.65 -11.75
C LEU A 117 -3.94 -12.65 -11.42
N LEU A 118 -5.12 -13.13 -11.04
CA LEU A 118 -6.24 -12.27 -10.68
C LEU A 118 -5.92 -11.34 -9.50
N ALA A 119 -5.28 -11.86 -8.45
CA ALA A 119 -4.83 -11.05 -7.32
C ALA A 119 -3.82 -9.97 -7.73
N LYS A 120 -2.86 -10.31 -8.61
CA LYS A 120 -1.89 -9.36 -9.16
C LYS A 120 -2.57 -8.27 -10.00
N GLU A 121 -3.51 -8.61 -10.88
CA GLU A 121 -4.20 -7.63 -11.70
C GLU A 121 -5.13 -6.72 -10.89
N VAL A 122 -5.76 -7.23 -9.83
CA VAL A 122 -6.51 -6.42 -8.85
C VAL A 122 -5.58 -5.42 -8.15
N SER A 123 -4.41 -5.88 -7.70
CA SER A 123 -3.43 -5.01 -7.05
C SER A 123 -2.93 -3.91 -7.99
N LYS A 124 -2.56 -4.26 -9.21
CA LYS A 124 -2.11 -3.29 -10.23
C LYS A 124 -3.16 -2.23 -10.50
N TRP A 125 -4.41 -2.66 -10.63
CA TRP A 125 -5.51 -1.72 -10.89
C TRP A 125 -5.78 -0.81 -9.70
N LEU A 126 -5.70 -1.33 -8.47
CA LEU A 126 -5.96 -0.55 -7.25
C LEU A 126 -4.79 0.38 -6.88
N PHE A 127 -3.53 -0.05 -7.03
CA PHE A 127 -2.39 0.60 -6.38
C PHE A 127 -1.18 0.89 -7.27
N ASP A 128 -1.26 0.75 -8.59
CA ASP A 128 -0.16 0.78 -9.54
C ASP A 128 0.85 -0.38 -9.47
N GLU A 129 1.65 -0.53 -10.54
CA GLU A 129 2.35 -1.79 -10.86
C GLU A 129 3.38 -2.26 -9.82
N HIS A 130 3.90 -1.40 -8.95
CA HIS A 130 5.10 -1.75 -8.17
C HIS A 130 4.95 -1.70 -6.64
N ARG A 131 3.84 -1.23 -6.08
CA ARG A 131 3.75 -0.97 -4.63
C ARG A 131 2.52 -1.52 -3.91
N GLY A 132 1.62 -2.17 -4.60
CA GLY A 132 0.33 -2.53 -4.03
C GLY A 132 0.15 -3.99 -3.64
N LEU A 133 1.14 -4.88 -3.86
CA LEU A 133 1.01 -6.30 -3.61
C LEU A 133 2.03 -6.78 -2.56
N ILE A 134 1.51 -7.24 -1.43
CA ILE A 134 2.27 -7.99 -0.43
C ILE A 134 1.97 -9.47 -0.66
N ARG A 135 2.96 -10.25 -1.11
CA ARG A 135 2.82 -11.69 -1.31
C ARG A 135 3.53 -12.44 -0.20
N ILE A 136 2.81 -13.37 0.42
CA ILE A 136 3.33 -14.24 1.46
C ILE A 136 3.07 -15.68 1.03
N ASP A 137 4.15 -16.46 0.93
CA ASP A 137 4.08 -17.88 0.62
C ASP A 137 3.85 -18.67 1.90
N MET A 138 2.70 -19.30 2.01
CA MET A 138 2.28 -20.02 3.21
C MET A 138 3.04 -21.33 3.41
N SER A 139 3.76 -21.83 2.43
CA SER A 139 4.64 -23.00 2.58
C SER A 139 5.78 -22.74 3.57
N GLU A 140 6.21 -21.47 3.73
CA GLU A 140 7.20 -21.06 4.74
C GLU A 140 6.65 -21.08 6.17
N TYR A 141 5.34 -21.20 6.34
CA TYR A 141 4.63 -21.12 7.62
C TYR A 141 3.87 -22.41 7.96
N SER A 142 4.40 -23.54 7.50
CA SER A 142 3.86 -24.88 7.78
C SER A 142 4.07 -25.36 9.21
N GLU A 143 5.00 -24.74 9.94
CA GLU A 143 5.33 -25.12 11.31
C GLU A 143 4.89 -24.04 12.32
N LYS A 144 4.51 -24.50 13.53
CA LYS A 144 3.97 -23.63 14.59
C LYS A 144 4.90 -22.45 14.93
N HIS A 145 6.19 -22.69 15.03
CA HIS A 145 7.14 -21.64 15.40
C HIS A 145 7.27 -20.52 14.35
N ASN A 146 6.92 -20.80 13.10
CA ASN A 146 6.95 -19.80 12.02
C ASN A 146 5.79 -18.81 12.09
N VAL A 147 4.72 -19.10 12.85
CA VAL A 147 3.58 -18.19 13.03
C VAL A 147 4.03 -16.88 13.69
N ALA A 148 4.91 -16.97 14.70
CA ALA A 148 5.49 -15.78 15.35
C ALA A 148 6.31 -14.93 14.38
N ARG A 149 6.97 -15.53 13.39
CA ARG A 149 7.68 -14.81 12.33
C ARG A 149 6.73 -14.05 11.40
N LEU A 150 5.51 -14.56 11.20
CA LEU A 150 4.50 -13.89 10.37
C LEU A 150 3.91 -12.66 11.04
N ILE A 151 3.47 -12.80 12.29
CA ILE A 151 2.71 -11.76 13.02
C ILE A 151 3.52 -11.04 14.10
N GLY A 152 4.68 -11.55 14.48
CA GLY A 152 5.52 -11.06 15.57
C GLY A 152 5.46 -11.95 16.81
N SER A 153 6.50 -11.87 17.64
CA SER A 153 6.58 -12.63 18.91
C SER A 153 5.84 -11.91 20.02
N PRO A 154 5.07 -12.62 20.87
CA PRO A 154 4.44 -12.02 22.03
C PRO A 154 5.46 -11.54 23.07
N PRO A 155 5.07 -10.65 24.01
CA PRO A 155 5.92 -10.18 25.09
C PRO A 155 6.51 -11.34 25.88
N GLY A 156 7.84 -11.28 26.15
CA GLY A 156 8.55 -12.29 26.92
C GLY A 156 9.16 -13.44 26.12
N TYR A 157 8.95 -13.50 24.83
CA TYR A 157 9.60 -14.47 23.93
C TYR A 157 10.78 -13.87 23.20
N VAL A 158 11.74 -14.72 22.81
CA VAL A 158 12.90 -14.31 21.97
C VAL A 158 12.39 -13.73 20.65
N GLY A 159 12.93 -12.55 20.25
CA GLY A 159 12.45 -11.81 19.08
C GLY A 159 11.32 -10.81 19.38
N TYR A 160 10.97 -10.60 20.66
CA TYR A 160 10.09 -9.49 21.05
C TYR A 160 10.73 -8.15 20.65
N GLY A 161 9.97 -7.34 19.87
CA GLY A 161 10.46 -6.07 19.32
C GLY A 161 10.84 -6.15 17.83
N GLU A 162 11.04 -7.34 17.28
CA GLU A 162 11.07 -7.55 15.83
C GLU A 162 9.63 -7.73 15.35
N GLY A 163 9.14 -6.80 14.54
CA GLY A 163 7.80 -6.90 13.94
C GLY A 163 7.68 -8.13 13.04
N GLY A 164 6.49 -8.73 12.96
CA GLY A 164 6.25 -9.85 12.04
C GLY A 164 6.34 -9.42 10.57
N GLN A 165 6.63 -10.35 9.68
CA GLN A 165 6.77 -10.06 8.25
C GLN A 165 5.50 -9.43 7.67
N LEU A 166 4.33 -9.94 8.03
CA LEU A 166 3.04 -9.38 7.60
C LEU A 166 2.80 -8.00 8.22
N THR A 167 2.97 -7.87 9.53
CA THR A 167 2.71 -6.62 10.25
C THR A 167 3.61 -5.49 9.80
N GLU A 168 4.91 -5.76 9.59
CA GLU A 168 5.86 -4.78 9.07
C GLU A 168 5.58 -4.41 7.60
N ALA A 169 5.22 -5.38 6.77
CA ALA A 169 4.88 -5.13 5.38
C ALA A 169 3.64 -4.24 5.26
N VAL A 170 2.58 -4.53 6.03
CA VAL A 170 1.34 -3.74 6.05
C VAL A 170 1.58 -2.36 6.68
N ARG A 171 2.41 -2.25 7.72
CA ARG A 171 2.77 -0.96 8.31
C ARG A 171 3.49 -0.04 7.32
N ARG A 172 4.37 -0.60 6.48
CA ARG A 172 5.08 0.16 5.43
C ARG A 172 4.18 0.48 4.23
N GLN A 173 3.21 -0.38 3.97
CA GLN A 173 2.27 -0.25 2.86
C GLN A 173 0.83 -0.48 3.33
N PRO A 174 0.23 0.52 4.02
CA PRO A 174 -1.10 0.37 4.61
C PRO A 174 -2.21 0.20 3.57
N TYR A 175 -1.94 0.59 2.33
CA TYR A 175 -2.84 0.40 1.20
C TYR A 175 -2.23 -0.63 0.25
N ALA A 176 -2.58 -1.90 0.46
CA ALA A 176 -2.08 -3.01 -0.33
C ALA A 176 -3.11 -4.13 -0.50
N VAL A 177 -2.90 -4.97 -1.49
CA VAL A 177 -3.50 -6.30 -1.58
C VAL A 177 -2.54 -7.28 -0.92
N VAL A 178 -2.98 -7.96 0.12
CA VAL A 178 -2.21 -9.04 0.73
C VAL A 178 -2.64 -10.36 0.09
N LEU A 179 -1.70 -11.05 -0.54
CA LEU A 179 -1.90 -12.35 -1.15
C LEU A 179 -1.22 -13.43 -0.30
N PHE A 180 -2.01 -14.29 0.29
CA PHE A 180 -1.55 -15.52 0.92
C PHE A 180 -1.58 -16.63 -0.13
N ASP A 181 -0.41 -17.01 -0.63
CA ASP A 181 -0.29 -18.06 -1.65
C ASP A 181 -0.09 -19.43 -0.98
N GLU A 182 -0.63 -20.49 -1.59
CA GLU A 182 -0.57 -21.87 -1.08
C GLU A 182 -1.08 -22.05 0.36
N ILE A 183 -2.21 -21.39 0.65
CA ILE A 183 -2.81 -21.31 1.99
C ILE A 183 -3.05 -22.68 2.65
N GLU A 184 -3.25 -23.74 1.85
CA GLU A 184 -3.43 -25.11 2.28
C GLU A 184 -2.20 -25.71 2.97
N LYS A 185 -1.03 -25.11 2.79
CA LYS A 185 0.23 -25.56 3.42
C LYS A 185 0.48 -24.91 4.77
N ALA A 186 -0.30 -23.89 5.13
CA ALA A 186 -0.14 -23.15 6.37
C ALA A 186 -0.46 -24.00 7.59
N HIS A 187 0.25 -23.75 8.70
CA HIS A 187 -0.11 -24.33 10.00
C HIS A 187 -1.51 -23.82 10.45
N PRO A 188 -2.34 -24.64 11.12
CA PRO A 188 -3.68 -24.24 11.56
C PRO A 188 -3.71 -22.95 12.40
N GLU A 189 -2.69 -22.69 13.20
CA GLU A 189 -2.62 -21.44 13.99
C GLU A 189 -2.52 -20.17 13.14
N VAL A 190 -1.99 -20.26 11.92
CA VAL A 190 -1.99 -19.15 10.96
C VAL A 190 -3.42 -18.78 10.58
N PHE A 191 -4.29 -19.77 10.36
CA PHE A 191 -5.71 -19.51 10.05
C PHE A 191 -6.41 -18.77 11.18
N ASN A 192 -6.13 -19.11 12.44
CA ASN A 192 -6.72 -18.42 13.59
C ASN A 192 -6.29 -16.95 13.65
N ALA A 193 -5.02 -16.65 13.39
CA ALA A 193 -4.54 -15.28 13.32
C ALA A 193 -5.17 -14.52 12.14
N MET A 194 -5.37 -15.17 11.00
CA MET A 194 -6.00 -14.55 9.83
C MET A 194 -7.49 -14.27 10.03
N LEU A 195 -8.22 -15.12 10.78
CA LEU A 195 -9.62 -14.88 11.10
C LEU A 195 -9.82 -13.55 11.84
N GLN A 196 -8.93 -13.21 12.77
CA GLN A 196 -8.97 -11.91 13.45
C GLN A 196 -8.81 -10.74 12.45
N ILE A 197 -7.90 -10.85 11.49
CA ILE A 197 -7.74 -9.82 10.45
C ILE A 197 -9.01 -9.68 9.60
N PHE A 198 -9.67 -10.79 9.29
CA PHE A 198 -10.83 -10.81 8.40
C PHE A 198 -12.10 -10.27 9.06
N ASP A 199 -12.29 -10.56 10.35
CA ASP A 199 -13.49 -10.19 11.10
C ASP A 199 -13.37 -8.81 11.74
N GLU A 200 -12.26 -8.52 12.37
CA GLU A 200 -12.06 -7.31 13.17
C GLU A 200 -11.21 -6.25 12.46
N GLY A 201 -10.56 -6.63 11.36
CA GLY A 201 -9.69 -5.74 10.59
C GLY A 201 -8.38 -5.39 11.29
N HIS A 202 -8.11 -5.99 12.44
CA HIS A 202 -6.87 -5.81 13.17
C HIS A 202 -6.26 -7.14 13.59
N LEU A 203 -4.97 -7.17 13.69
CA LEU A 203 -4.25 -8.23 14.37
C LEU A 203 -4.16 -7.83 15.83
N LEU A 204 -4.77 -8.58 16.69
CA LEU A 204 -4.40 -8.61 18.11
C LEU A 204 -3.02 -9.30 18.21
N SER A 205 -2.02 -8.65 17.65
CA SER A 205 -0.67 -8.87 18.12
C SER A 205 -0.64 -8.31 19.53
N LEU A 206 -0.14 -9.06 20.48
CA LEU A 206 0.15 -8.61 21.85
C LEU A 206 1.19 -7.48 21.89
N ILE A 207 1.55 -6.93 20.74
CA ILE A 207 2.30 -5.69 20.55
C ILE A 207 1.24 -4.64 20.19
N HIS A 208 1.09 -3.61 21.01
CA HIS A 208 0.33 -2.42 20.69
C HIS A 208 0.67 -1.97 19.27
N ILE A 209 -0.16 -2.32 18.29
CA ILE A 209 -0.24 -1.53 17.08
C ILE A 209 -0.98 -0.29 17.55
N SER A 210 -0.25 0.78 17.81
CA SER A 210 -0.83 2.10 18.00
C SER A 210 -1.85 2.28 16.89
N GLU A 211 -3.09 2.56 17.28
CA GLU A 211 -4.15 2.95 16.34
C GLU A 211 -3.57 3.92 15.31
N PRO A 212 -3.89 3.77 14.03
CA PRO A 212 -3.58 4.82 13.09
C PRO A 212 -4.22 6.06 13.66
N THR A 213 -3.37 7.01 14.09
CA THR A 213 -3.81 8.30 14.60
C THR A 213 -4.82 8.85 13.61
N ARG A 214 -6.08 8.93 14.04
CA ARG A 214 -7.14 9.58 13.27
C ARG A 214 -6.64 10.98 12.97
N PRO A 215 -6.54 11.40 11.71
CA PRO A 215 -6.41 12.81 11.43
C PRO A 215 -7.74 13.45 11.85
N TYR A 216 -7.65 14.39 12.75
CA TYR A 216 -8.75 15.27 13.12
C TYR A 216 -9.24 16.07 11.91
#